data_d39c8d8859af575dba4809022f6079d1
#
_entry.id   d39c8d8859af575dba4809022f6079d1
#
_cell.length_a   1.000
_cell.length_b   1.000
_cell.length_c   1.000
_cell.angle_alpha   90.00
_cell.angle_beta   90.00
_cell.angle_gamma   90.00
#
_symmetry.space_group_name_H-M   'P 1'
#
loop_
_entity.id
_entity.type
_entity.pdbx_description
1 polymer ?
#
loop_
_entity_poly.entity_id
_entity_poly.type
_entity_poly.pdbx_seq_one_letter_code
_entity_poly.pdbx_strand_id
1 'polypeptide(L)'
;MVYNVDVDVPAAVMYRNFTAIDYWQDLVAFYEQNAARTEIAHFSTDDTGTDVSFSHILSAQDLPPIARPVLPGTFVITREQHFEPFHEATNRAFGRYRAQIPTVPVEVTGTYILQDTEHGSQMSLDTLCTARVPIIGGQIEHLLANGLRTLFTKEGEFTADWIGSHR
;
A
#
# COMPACT_ATOMS: atom_id res chain seq x y z
N MET A 1 8.23 -5.85 9.69
CA MET A 1 7.85 -6.92 8.72
C MET A 1 8.38 -6.53 7.35
N VAL A 2 9.13 -7.42 6.72
CA VAL A 2 9.61 -7.22 5.35
C VAL A 2 8.78 -8.08 4.40
N TYR A 3 8.33 -7.48 3.29
CA TYR A 3 7.60 -8.16 2.23
C TYR A 3 8.19 -7.79 0.87
N ASN A 4 8.40 -8.76 -0.01
CA ASN A 4 8.97 -8.55 -1.33
C ASN A 4 7.94 -8.86 -2.42
N VAL A 5 7.87 -8.00 -3.42
CA VAL A 5 7.07 -8.19 -4.63
C VAL A 5 8.02 -8.23 -5.81
N ASP A 6 8.02 -9.36 -6.52
CA ASP A 6 8.83 -9.56 -7.71
C ASP A 6 7.96 -9.33 -8.96
N VAL A 7 8.49 -8.61 -9.93
CA VAL A 7 7.84 -8.33 -11.21
C VAL A 7 8.84 -8.55 -12.35
N ASP A 8 8.37 -9.10 -13.47
CA ASP A 8 9.19 -9.48 -14.63
C ASP A 8 9.53 -8.32 -15.60
N VAL A 9 9.53 -7.11 -15.08
CA VAL A 9 9.93 -5.90 -15.83
C VAL A 9 10.97 -5.10 -15.04
N PRO A 10 11.81 -4.28 -15.72
CA PRO A 10 12.79 -3.43 -15.04
C PRO A 10 12.14 -2.44 -14.05
N ALA A 11 12.88 -2.08 -13.02
CA ALA A 11 12.43 -1.12 -12.01
C ALA A 11 11.96 0.21 -12.60
N ALA A 12 12.61 0.72 -13.64
CA ALA A 12 12.19 1.93 -14.33
C ALA A 12 10.79 1.82 -14.96
N VAL A 13 10.43 0.65 -15.47
CA VAL A 13 9.09 0.39 -16.04
C VAL A 13 8.06 0.34 -14.93
N MET A 14 8.35 -0.36 -13.84
CA MET A 14 7.46 -0.43 -12.68
C MET A 14 7.25 0.96 -12.05
N TYR A 15 8.32 1.72 -11.87
CA TYR A 15 8.25 3.08 -11.33
C TYR A 15 7.38 4.00 -12.18
N ARG A 16 7.50 3.93 -13.53
CA ARG A 16 6.71 4.76 -14.45
C ARG A 16 5.21 4.59 -14.24
N ASN A 17 4.76 3.40 -13.91
CA ASN A 17 3.34 3.14 -13.63
C ASN A 17 2.86 3.90 -12.40
N PHE A 18 3.70 4.03 -11.38
CA PHE A 18 3.36 4.78 -10.16
C PHE A 18 3.25 6.30 -10.40
N THR A 19 3.79 6.82 -11.50
CA THR A 19 3.63 8.22 -11.90
C THR A 19 2.39 8.48 -12.75
N ALA A 20 1.63 7.44 -13.10
CA ALA A 20 0.45 7.52 -13.95
C ALA A 20 -0.83 7.41 -13.13
N ILE A 21 -1.70 8.42 -13.22
CA ILE A 21 -2.98 8.42 -12.50
C ILE A 21 -3.87 7.23 -12.87
N ASP A 22 -3.81 6.77 -14.12
CA ASP A 22 -4.62 5.65 -14.63
C ASP A 22 -4.34 4.35 -13.84
N TYR A 23 -3.07 4.10 -13.49
CA TYR A 23 -2.71 2.96 -12.65
C TYR A 23 -3.45 2.98 -11.30
N TRP A 24 -3.49 4.14 -10.65
CA TRP A 24 -4.13 4.30 -9.35
C TRP A 24 -5.66 4.24 -9.42
N GLN A 25 -6.24 4.76 -10.50
CA GLN A 25 -7.68 4.66 -10.75
C GLN A 25 -8.11 3.20 -10.95
N ASP A 26 -7.33 2.43 -11.70
CA ASP A 26 -7.58 1.00 -11.91
C ASP A 26 -7.37 0.19 -10.63
N LEU A 27 -6.37 0.56 -9.81
CA LEU A 27 -6.17 -0.06 -8.49
C LEU A 27 -7.36 0.21 -7.56
N VAL A 28 -7.90 1.42 -7.56
CA VAL A 28 -9.12 1.76 -6.79
C VAL A 28 -10.30 0.92 -7.26
N ALA A 29 -10.51 0.77 -8.56
CA ALA A 29 -11.56 -0.09 -9.11
C ALA A 29 -11.39 -1.55 -8.70
N PHE A 30 -10.14 -2.03 -8.63
CA PHE A 30 -9.82 -3.36 -8.11
C PHE A 30 -10.21 -3.53 -6.63
N TYR A 31 -9.93 -2.54 -5.79
CA TYR A 31 -10.37 -2.57 -4.39
C TYR A 31 -11.89 -2.61 -4.24
N GLU A 32 -12.60 -1.82 -5.02
CA GLU A 32 -14.07 -1.77 -4.99
C GLU A 32 -14.70 -3.10 -5.38
N GLN A 33 -14.11 -3.84 -6.32
CA GLN A 33 -14.54 -5.20 -6.67
C GLN A 33 -14.33 -6.21 -5.54
N ASN A 34 -13.41 -5.94 -4.62
CA ASN A 34 -13.07 -6.77 -3.46
C ASN A 34 -13.70 -6.27 -2.15
N ALA A 35 -14.78 -5.50 -2.22
CA ALA A 35 -15.65 -5.03 -1.12
C ALA A 35 -15.09 -3.85 -0.28
N ALA A 36 -14.02 -3.21 -0.67
CA ALA A 36 -13.53 -2.00 0.01
C ALA A 36 -13.86 -0.76 -0.81
N ARG A 37 -14.84 0.05 -0.35
CA ARG A 37 -15.08 1.36 -0.96
C ARG A 37 -13.85 2.24 -0.79
N THR A 38 -13.24 2.63 -1.91
CA THR A 38 -11.98 3.36 -1.94
C THR A 38 -12.06 4.57 -2.84
N GLU A 39 -11.50 5.67 -2.39
CA GLU A 39 -11.43 6.92 -3.16
C GLU A 39 -9.99 7.44 -3.17
N ILE A 40 -9.54 8.00 -4.30
CA ILE A 40 -8.29 8.76 -4.36
C ILE A 40 -8.57 10.14 -3.78
N ALA A 41 -7.94 10.44 -2.65
CA ALA A 41 -8.06 11.73 -1.99
C ALA A 41 -7.12 12.78 -2.59
N HIS A 42 -5.94 12.35 -3.06
CA HIS A 42 -4.93 13.22 -3.66
C HIS A 42 -4.01 12.44 -4.59
N PHE A 43 -3.62 13.05 -5.68
CA PHE A 43 -2.56 12.59 -6.57
C PHE A 43 -1.79 13.77 -7.13
N SER A 44 -0.46 13.71 -7.04
CA SER A 44 0.43 14.66 -7.72
C SER A 44 1.74 13.99 -8.12
N THR A 45 2.32 14.43 -9.21
CA THR A 45 3.65 14.01 -9.64
C THR A 45 4.41 15.22 -10.18
N ASP A 46 5.64 15.41 -9.69
CA ASP A 46 6.51 16.52 -10.04
C ASP A 46 7.99 16.14 -9.83
N ASP A 47 8.88 17.11 -9.86
CA ASP A 47 10.32 16.90 -9.69
C ASP A 47 10.72 16.39 -8.28
N THR A 48 9.82 16.48 -7.30
CA THR A 48 10.03 15.98 -5.93
C THR A 48 9.53 14.56 -5.72
N GLY A 49 8.87 14.00 -6.72
CA GLY A 49 8.33 12.64 -6.69
C GLY A 49 6.82 12.57 -6.95
N THR A 50 6.24 11.48 -6.54
CA THR A 50 4.80 11.20 -6.71
C THR A 50 4.15 10.99 -5.35
N ASP A 51 3.08 11.72 -5.10
CA ASP A 51 2.24 11.57 -3.91
C ASP A 51 0.87 11.04 -4.30
N VAL A 52 0.42 10.01 -3.61
CA VAL A 52 -0.93 9.47 -3.74
C VAL A 52 -1.53 9.19 -2.37
N SER A 53 -2.78 9.59 -2.18
CA SER A 53 -3.52 9.35 -0.94
C SER A 53 -4.87 8.71 -1.23
N PHE A 54 -5.26 7.76 -0.40
CA PHE A 54 -6.52 7.04 -0.47
C PHE A 54 -7.32 7.20 0.80
N SER A 55 -8.64 7.10 0.66
CA SER A 55 -9.58 6.86 1.75
C SER A 55 -10.28 5.52 1.50
N HIS A 56 -10.12 4.58 2.42
CA HIS A 56 -10.83 3.30 2.41
C HIS A 56 -11.92 3.33 3.46
N ILE A 57 -13.16 3.11 3.05
CA ILE A 57 -14.32 3.09 3.95
C ILE A 57 -14.67 1.63 4.24
N LEU A 58 -14.58 1.25 5.49
CA LEU A 58 -14.80 -0.11 5.98
C LEU A 58 -15.83 -0.13 7.11
N SER A 59 -16.48 -1.27 7.28
CA SER A 59 -17.33 -1.56 8.43
C SER A 59 -16.58 -2.38 9.47
N ALA A 60 -16.86 -2.18 10.75
CA ALA A 60 -16.34 -3.03 11.82
C ALA A 60 -16.68 -4.52 11.63
N GLN A 61 -17.75 -4.84 10.91
CA GLN A 61 -18.13 -6.22 10.57
C GLN A 61 -17.14 -6.90 9.61
N ASP A 62 -16.39 -6.12 8.83
CA ASP A 62 -15.36 -6.62 7.91
C ASP A 62 -14.06 -7.00 8.64
N LEU A 63 -13.99 -6.74 9.95
CA LEU A 63 -12.83 -7.00 10.79
C LEU A 63 -12.98 -8.28 11.61
N PRO A 64 -11.85 -8.89 12.00
CA PRO A 64 -11.87 -9.95 13.01
C PRO A 64 -12.57 -9.51 14.30
N PRO A 65 -13.28 -10.40 15.00
CA PRO A 65 -14.06 -10.05 16.20
C PRO A 65 -13.28 -9.32 17.29
N ILE A 66 -12.00 -9.63 17.46
CA ILE A 66 -11.13 -8.98 18.46
C ILE A 66 -10.92 -7.48 18.22
N ALA A 67 -10.96 -7.04 16.96
CA ALA A 67 -10.77 -5.64 16.59
C ALA A 67 -12.07 -4.81 16.64
N ARG A 68 -13.22 -5.45 16.59
CA ARG A 68 -14.53 -4.77 16.54
C ARG A 68 -14.83 -3.85 17.72
N PRO A 69 -14.48 -4.17 18.98
CA PRO A 69 -14.70 -3.26 20.10
C PRO A 69 -13.90 -1.97 20.03
N VAL A 70 -12.76 -1.99 19.33
CA VAL A 70 -11.87 -0.83 19.18
C VAL A 70 -12.33 0.09 18.06
N LEU A 71 -13.08 -0.47 17.09
CA LEU A 71 -13.52 0.19 15.86
C LEU A 71 -15.05 0.05 15.68
N PRO A 72 -15.85 0.79 16.45
CA PRO A 72 -17.32 0.67 16.34
C PRO A 72 -17.84 1.31 15.05
N GLY A 73 -18.75 0.62 14.37
CA GLY A 73 -19.47 1.14 13.20
C GLY A 73 -18.64 1.18 11.92
N THR A 74 -18.83 2.25 11.14
CA THR A 74 -18.07 2.53 9.93
C THR A 74 -16.85 3.39 10.28
N PHE A 75 -15.71 3.09 9.68
CA PHE A 75 -14.49 3.84 9.87
C PHE A 75 -13.75 4.06 8.55
N VAL A 76 -12.87 5.05 8.53
CA VAL A 76 -12.07 5.41 7.36
C VAL A 76 -10.60 5.14 7.65
N ILE A 77 -9.94 4.38 6.77
CA ILE A 77 -8.49 4.26 6.76
C ILE A 77 -7.96 5.27 5.75
N THR A 78 -7.11 6.17 6.19
CA THR A 78 -6.35 7.04 5.28
C THR A 78 -5.00 6.39 4.99
N ARG A 79 -4.64 6.30 3.72
CA ARG A 79 -3.34 5.77 3.27
C ARG A 79 -2.65 6.82 2.41
N GLU A 80 -1.44 7.17 2.77
CA GLU A 80 -0.61 8.13 2.07
C GLU A 80 0.66 7.43 1.58
N GLN A 81 1.06 7.69 0.36
CA GLN A 81 2.27 7.12 -0.24
C GLN A 81 3.05 8.23 -0.95
N HIS A 82 4.36 8.21 -0.79
CA HIS A 82 5.28 9.07 -1.50
C HIS A 82 6.37 8.22 -2.15
N PHE A 83 6.58 8.42 -3.45
CA PHE A 83 7.68 7.84 -4.21
C PHE A 83 8.66 8.95 -4.57
N GLU A 84 9.91 8.82 -4.12
CA GLU A 84 10.98 9.73 -4.54
C GLU A 84 11.24 9.61 -6.05
N PRO A 85 11.84 10.62 -6.68
CA PRO A 85 12.25 10.52 -8.09
C PRO A 85 13.15 9.30 -8.34
N PHE A 86 13.00 8.68 -9.50
CA PHE A 86 13.79 7.52 -9.88
C PHE A 86 15.28 7.87 -10.03
N HIS A 87 16.13 7.08 -9.40
CA HIS A 87 17.58 7.22 -9.48
C HIS A 87 18.13 6.42 -10.67
N GLU A 88 18.27 7.05 -11.83
CA GLU A 88 18.71 6.38 -13.07
C GLU A 88 20.11 5.78 -12.94
N ALA A 89 21.02 6.45 -12.22
CA ALA A 89 22.40 5.98 -12.06
C ALA A 89 22.51 4.62 -11.33
N THR A 90 21.52 4.28 -10.49
CA THR A 90 21.50 3.04 -9.71
C THR A 90 20.32 2.13 -10.05
N ASN A 91 19.44 2.55 -10.97
CA ASN A 91 18.18 1.88 -11.28
C ASN A 91 17.36 1.54 -10.05
N ARG A 92 17.19 2.53 -9.16
CA ARG A 92 16.47 2.38 -7.89
C ARG A 92 15.47 3.50 -7.67
N ALA A 93 14.42 3.16 -6.94
CA ALA A 93 13.51 4.14 -6.37
C ALA A 93 13.27 3.83 -4.90
N PHE A 94 12.99 4.88 -4.14
CA PHE A 94 12.68 4.82 -2.72
C PHE A 94 11.34 5.48 -2.48
N GLY A 95 10.69 5.11 -1.40
CA GLY A 95 9.45 5.74 -1.01
C GLY A 95 9.06 5.38 0.40
N ARG A 96 7.99 5.99 0.86
CA ARG A 96 7.42 5.77 2.18
C ARG A 96 5.91 5.75 2.11
N TYR A 97 5.30 5.12 3.07
CA TYR A 97 3.85 5.11 3.22
C TYR A 97 3.42 5.12 4.67
N ARG A 98 2.21 5.59 4.87
CA ARG A 98 1.54 5.63 6.16
C ARG A 98 0.08 5.29 5.96
N ALA A 99 -0.48 4.48 6.85
CA ALA A 99 -1.91 4.26 6.93
C ALA A 99 -2.36 4.40 8.38
N GLN A 100 -3.47 5.08 8.60
CA GLN A 100 -4.02 5.34 9.93
C GLN A 100 -5.54 5.42 9.91
N ILE A 101 -6.11 5.18 11.08
CA ILE A 101 -7.51 5.43 11.36
C ILE A 101 -7.54 6.62 12.31
N PRO A 102 -8.03 7.81 11.88
CA PRO A 102 -7.85 9.07 12.64
C PRO A 102 -8.36 9.04 14.08
N THR A 103 -9.37 8.20 14.36
CA THR A 103 -10.02 8.13 15.69
C THR A 103 -9.50 6.98 16.57
N VAL A 104 -8.52 6.22 16.11
CA VAL A 104 -8.03 5.02 16.77
C VAL A 104 -6.51 5.05 16.84
N PRO A 105 -5.89 4.64 17.97
CA PRO A 105 -4.44 4.65 18.13
C PRO A 105 -3.77 3.47 17.39
N VAL A 106 -4.08 3.30 16.11
CA VAL A 106 -3.53 2.27 15.22
C VAL A 106 -2.91 2.96 14.01
N GLU A 107 -1.68 2.59 13.72
CA GLU A 107 -0.92 3.17 12.61
C GLU A 107 -0.05 2.10 11.94
N VAL A 108 0.08 2.22 10.64
CA VAL A 108 1.03 1.46 9.82
C VAL A 108 1.96 2.46 9.14
N THR A 109 3.25 2.25 9.25
CA THR A 109 4.26 3.02 8.52
C THR A 109 5.21 2.08 7.79
N GLY A 110 5.78 2.53 6.69
CA GLY A 110 6.73 1.72 5.98
C GLY A 110 7.52 2.47 4.93
N THR A 111 8.51 1.77 4.38
CA THR A 111 9.36 2.25 3.30
C THR A 111 9.34 1.28 2.14
N TYR A 112 9.58 1.80 0.94
CA TYR A 112 9.78 1.02 -0.29
C TYR A 112 11.22 1.15 -0.76
N ILE A 113 11.74 0.04 -1.26
CA ILE A 113 12.93 0.04 -2.11
C ILE A 113 12.57 -0.74 -3.37
N LEU A 114 12.61 -0.08 -4.51
CA LEU A 114 12.42 -0.70 -5.81
C LEU A 114 13.77 -0.77 -6.52
N GLN A 115 14.17 -1.93 -6.99
CA GLN A 115 15.45 -2.16 -7.65
C GLN A 115 15.39 -3.25 -8.69
N ASP A 116 16.29 -3.21 -9.66
CA ASP A 116 16.45 -4.27 -10.64
C ASP A 116 16.94 -5.57 -10.00
N THR A 117 16.50 -6.68 -10.59
CA THR A 117 16.99 -8.04 -10.31
C THR A 117 17.48 -8.68 -11.60
N GLU A 118 18.01 -9.90 -11.54
CA GLU A 118 18.46 -10.64 -12.72
C GLU A 118 17.33 -10.87 -13.74
N HIS A 119 16.08 -11.00 -13.29
CA HIS A 119 14.93 -11.36 -14.12
C HIS A 119 13.82 -10.30 -14.18
N GLY A 120 14.07 -9.11 -13.68
CA GLY A 120 13.05 -8.06 -13.65
C GLY A 120 13.36 -7.03 -12.58
N SER A 121 12.41 -6.82 -11.67
CA SER A 121 12.60 -5.94 -10.52
C SER A 121 11.94 -6.51 -9.27
N GLN A 122 12.39 -6.01 -8.12
CA GLN A 122 11.82 -6.32 -6.82
C GLN A 122 11.50 -5.05 -6.07
N MET A 123 10.31 -4.98 -5.52
CA MET A 123 9.93 -3.97 -4.55
C MET A 123 9.92 -4.58 -3.16
N SER A 124 10.79 -4.10 -2.29
CA SER A 124 10.86 -4.48 -0.88
C SER A 124 10.11 -3.46 -0.04
N LEU A 125 9.17 -3.93 0.77
CA LEU A 125 8.41 -3.13 1.71
C LEU A 125 8.83 -3.51 3.14
N ASP A 126 9.33 -2.53 3.90
CA ASP A 126 9.59 -2.71 5.32
C ASP A 126 8.52 -1.96 6.13
N THR A 127 7.72 -2.70 6.86
CA THR A 127 6.48 -2.24 7.48
C THR A 127 6.50 -2.38 8.98
N LEU A 128 6.10 -1.32 9.68
CA LEU A 128 5.86 -1.30 11.12
C LEU A 128 4.37 -1.07 11.39
N CYS A 129 3.75 -2.00 12.10
CA CYS A 129 2.38 -1.85 12.61
C CYS A 129 2.43 -1.50 14.09
N THR A 130 1.71 -0.47 14.51
CA THR A 130 1.63 -0.01 15.89
C THR A 130 0.17 0.11 16.32
N ALA A 131 -0.20 -0.55 17.41
CA ALA A 131 -1.51 -0.45 18.01
C ALA A 131 -1.36 -0.14 19.52
N ARG A 132 -1.62 1.11 19.90
CA ARG A 132 -1.54 1.56 21.30
C ARG A 132 -2.86 1.30 22.02
N VAL A 133 -3.28 0.04 22.02
CA VAL A 133 -4.51 -0.43 22.66
C VAL A 133 -4.13 -1.29 23.86
N PRO A 134 -4.58 -0.95 25.06
CA PRO A 134 -4.26 -1.73 26.27
C PRO A 134 -4.66 -3.20 26.11
N ILE A 135 -3.80 -4.11 26.59
CA ILE A 135 -3.99 -5.58 26.66
C ILE A 135 -3.93 -6.27 25.29
N ILE A 136 -4.65 -5.76 24.25
CA ILE A 136 -4.80 -6.44 22.97
C ILE A 136 -3.98 -5.83 21.85
N GLY A 137 -3.17 -4.78 22.12
CA GLY A 137 -2.39 -4.07 21.11
C GLY A 137 -1.49 -4.99 20.28
N GLY A 138 -0.76 -5.90 20.91
CA GLY A 138 0.10 -6.85 20.20
C GLY A 138 -0.65 -7.83 19.31
N GLN A 139 -1.86 -8.24 19.69
CA GLN A 139 -2.72 -9.09 18.85
C GLN A 139 -3.25 -8.33 17.64
N ILE A 140 -3.61 -7.05 17.82
CA ILE A 140 -4.03 -6.17 16.72
C ILE A 140 -2.88 -5.96 15.73
N GLU A 141 -1.67 -5.69 16.21
CA GLU A 141 -0.47 -5.54 15.38
C GLU A 141 -0.21 -6.80 14.53
N HIS A 142 -0.34 -7.98 15.13
CA HIS A 142 -0.19 -9.25 14.44
C HIS A 142 -1.25 -9.45 13.34
N LEU A 143 -2.51 -9.13 13.63
CA LEU A 143 -3.61 -9.19 12.65
C LEU A 143 -3.40 -8.22 11.49
N LEU A 144 -2.93 -6.99 11.79
CA LEU A 144 -2.60 -6.00 10.77
C LEU A 144 -1.47 -6.50 9.86
N ALA A 145 -0.41 -7.03 10.44
CA ALA A 145 0.71 -7.57 9.66
C ALA A 145 0.28 -8.70 8.71
N ASN A 146 -0.58 -9.60 9.18
CA ASN A 146 -1.12 -10.69 8.34
C ASN A 146 -2.05 -10.15 7.23
N GLY A 147 -2.90 -9.18 7.56
CA GLY A 147 -3.77 -8.52 6.58
C GLY A 147 -2.99 -7.79 5.50
N LEU A 148 -1.91 -7.11 5.87
CA LEU A 148 -1.02 -6.41 4.95
C LEU A 148 -0.27 -7.38 4.01
N ARG A 149 0.15 -8.55 4.49
CA ARG A 149 0.75 -9.57 3.61
C ARG A 149 -0.22 -9.99 2.51
N THR A 150 -1.47 -10.24 2.87
CA THR A 150 -2.52 -10.57 1.90
C THR A 150 -2.77 -9.42 0.92
N LEU A 151 -2.84 -8.19 1.42
CA LEU A 151 -3.01 -7.00 0.60
C LEU A 151 -1.86 -6.81 -0.38
N PHE A 152 -0.62 -6.87 0.08
CA PHE A 152 0.55 -6.69 -0.77
C PHE A 152 0.68 -7.79 -1.84
N THR A 153 0.28 -9.02 -1.51
CA THR A 153 0.21 -10.09 -2.50
C THR A 153 -0.78 -9.75 -3.62
N LYS A 154 -1.98 -9.33 -3.27
CA LYS A 154 -3.02 -8.96 -4.25
C LYS A 154 -2.64 -7.73 -5.06
N GLU A 155 -2.06 -6.71 -4.43
CA GLU A 155 -1.56 -5.52 -5.13
C GLU A 155 -0.40 -5.86 -6.07
N GLY A 156 0.48 -6.77 -5.68
CA GLY A 156 1.59 -7.25 -6.52
C GLY A 156 1.08 -7.99 -7.76
N GLU A 157 0.10 -8.89 -7.59
CA GLU A 157 -0.57 -9.59 -8.69
C GLU A 157 -1.27 -8.60 -9.63
N PHE A 158 -2.05 -7.66 -9.07
CA PHE A 158 -2.69 -6.60 -9.85
C PHE A 158 -1.66 -5.79 -10.66
N THR A 159 -0.56 -5.39 -10.03
CA THR A 159 0.50 -4.61 -10.68
C THR A 159 1.13 -5.36 -11.84
N ALA A 160 1.43 -6.64 -11.65
CA ALA A 160 1.98 -7.49 -12.71
C ALA A 160 1.02 -7.62 -13.90
N ASP A 161 -0.26 -7.87 -13.64
CA ASP A 161 -1.30 -7.98 -14.66
C ASP A 161 -1.53 -6.65 -15.39
N TRP A 162 -1.56 -5.54 -14.66
CA TRP A 162 -1.72 -4.21 -15.23
C TRP A 162 -0.56 -3.84 -16.17
N ILE A 163 0.67 -4.08 -15.74
CA ILE A 163 1.87 -3.90 -16.57
C ILE A 163 1.80 -4.77 -17.82
N GLY A 164 1.42 -6.02 -17.69
CA GLY A 164 1.25 -6.95 -18.81
C GLY A 164 0.23 -6.46 -19.85
N SER A 165 -0.84 -5.82 -19.40
CA SER A 165 -1.91 -5.29 -20.26
C SER A 165 -1.60 -3.94 -20.92
N HIS A 166 -0.60 -3.21 -20.41
CA HIS A 166 -0.23 -1.85 -20.84
C HIS A 166 1.16 -1.77 -21.48
N ARG A 167 1.69 -2.89 -21.91
CA ARG A 167 2.97 -2.97 -22.66
C ARG A 167 2.87 -2.41 -24.07
#